data_1ab3c0133cca3b09f279dd1edff802a0
#
_entry.id   1ab3c0133cca3b09f279dd1edff802a0
#
_cell.length_a   1.000
_cell.length_b   1.000
_cell.length_c   1.000
_cell.angle_alpha   90.00
_cell.angle_beta   90.00
_cell.angle_gamma   90.00
#
_symmetry.space_group_name_H-M   'P 1'
#
loop_
_entity.id
_entity.type
_entity.pdbx_description
1 polymer ?
#
loop_
_entity_poly.entity_id
_entity_poly.type
_entity_poly.pdbx_seq_one_letter_code
_entity_poly.pdbx_strand_id
1 'polypeptide(L)' 'SHSQFFENLREKHPNLSTNEIKLCAYLKLNLSSKEISSLMNVAITSIEQSRYRLRKKFNLSKEVNLANYIQSF' A
#
# COMPACT_ATOMS: atom_id res chain seq x y z
N SER A 1 -11.80 3.16 -12.46
CA SER A 1 -12.23 1.83 -11.99
C SER A 1 -11.13 1.15 -11.18
N HIS A 2 -11.50 0.13 -10.42
CA HIS A 2 -10.53 -0.65 -9.63
C HIS A 2 -9.48 -1.32 -10.52
N SER A 3 -9.89 -1.77 -11.70
CA SER A 3 -8.98 -2.40 -12.67
C SER A 3 -7.87 -1.44 -13.09
N GLN A 4 -8.22 -0.18 -13.34
CA GLN A 4 -7.25 0.82 -13.77
C GLN A 4 -6.22 1.10 -12.66
N PHE A 5 -6.65 1.15 -11.41
CA PHE A 5 -5.74 1.32 -10.28
C PHE A 5 -4.69 0.19 -10.26
N PHE A 6 -5.13 -1.06 -10.35
CA PHE A 6 -4.22 -2.21 -10.30
C PHE A 6 -3.28 -2.22 -11.50
N GLU A 7 -3.79 -1.92 -12.69
CA GLU A 7 -2.97 -1.86 -13.90
C GLU A 7 -1.87 -0.80 -13.77
N ASN A 8 -2.26 0.41 -13.35
CA ASN A 8 -1.31 1.51 -13.18
C ASN A 8 -0.26 1.20 -12.13
N LEU A 9 -0.68 0.59 -11.02
CA LEU A 9 0.22 0.23 -9.94
C LEU A 9 1.24 -0.81 -10.39
N ARG A 10 0.79 -1.87 -11.05
CA ARG A 10 1.67 -2.93 -11.53
C ARG A 10 2.62 -2.45 -12.62
N GLU A 11 2.15 -1.55 -13.47
CA GLU A 11 2.98 -0.99 -14.54
C GLU A 11 4.15 -0.21 -13.97
N LYS A 12 3.88 0.61 -12.97
CA LYS A 12 4.92 1.44 -12.35
C LYS A 12 5.78 0.64 -11.38
N HIS A 13 5.19 -0.34 -10.69
CA HIS A 13 5.88 -1.13 -9.66
C HIS A 13 5.64 -2.62 -9.90
N PRO A 14 6.32 -3.20 -10.90
CA PRO A 14 6.07 -4.60 -11.28
C PRO A 14 6.55 -5.63 -10.25
N ASN A 15 7.34 -5.21 -9.26
CA ASN A 15 7.93 -6.13 -8.29
C ASN A 15 7.11 -6.29 -7.00
N LEU A 16 5.87 -5.81 -6.99
CA LEU A 16 5.02 -5.94 -5.80
C LEU A 16 4.52 -7.37 -5.64
N SER A 17 4.58 -7.87 -4.40
CA SER A 17 3.99 -9.16 -4.07
C SER A 17 2.47 -9.04 -3.99
N THR A 18 1.79 -10.19 -3.97
CA THR A 18 0.32 -10.23 -3.82
C THR A 18 -0.12 -9.51 -2.54
N ASN A 19 0.58 -9.75 -1.42
CA ASN A 19 0.25 -9.10 -0.15
C ASN A 19 0.49 -7.60 -0.21
N GLU A 20 1.54 -7.16 -0.89
CA GLU A 20 1.82 -5.73 -1.06
C GLU A 20 0.75 -5.05 -1.90
N ILE A 21 0.29 -5.71 -2.96
CA ILE A 21 -0.80 -5.19 -3.79
C ILE A 21 -2.09 -5.08 -2.97
N LYS A 22 -2.38 -6.09 -2.14
CA LYS A 22 -3.54 -6.06 -1.25
C LYS A 22 -3.47 -4.89 -0.28
N LEU A 23 -2.30 -4.67 0.32
CA LEU A 23 -2.09 -3.53 1.21
C LEU A 23 -2.32 -2.22 0.48
N CYS A 24 -1.81 -2.08 -0.73
CA CYS A 24 -2.03 -0.88 -1.55
C CYS A 24 -3.51 -0.66 -1.83
N ALA A 25 -4.27 -1.73 -2.10
CA ALA A 25 -5.70 -1.62 -2.34
C ALA A 25 -6.43 -1.07 -1.11
N TYR A 26 -6.08 -1.54 0.08
CA TYR A 26 -6.67 -1.01 1.30
C TYR A 26 -6.27 0.45 1.55
N LEU A 27 -5.04 0.81 1.24
CA LEU A 27 -4.59 2.20 1.34
C LEU A 27 -5.33 3.09 0.34
N LYS A 28 -5.63 2.58 -0.84
CA LYS A 28 -6.44 3.29 -1.83
C LYS A 28 -7.83 3.60 -1.30
N LEU A 29 -8.38 2.70 -0.48
CA LEU A 29 -9.66 2.90 0.19
C LEU A 29 -9.55 3.81 1.42
N ASN A 30 -8.37 4.32 1.69
CA ASN A 30 -8.10 5.23 2.79
C ASN A 30 -8.30 4.60 4.17
N LEU A 31 -7.99 3.32 4.30
CA LEU A 31 -8.10 2.61 5.57
C LEU A 31 -6.86 2.85 6.42
N SER A 32 -7.07 2.90 7.74
CA SER A 32 -5.97 3.04 8.71
C SER A 32 -5.22 1.71 8.87
N SER A 33 -4.01 1.78 9.44
CA SER A 33 -3.24 0.57 9.75
C SER A 33 -4.01 -0.37 10.67
N LYS A 34 -4.77 0.18 11.62
CA LYS A 34 -5.60 -0.61 12.51
C LYS A 34 -6.71 -1.36 11.77
N GLU A 35 -7.39 -0.66 10.87
CA GLU A 35 -8.45 -1.27 10.06
C GLU A 35 -7.89 -2.36 9.14
N ILE A 36 -6.75 -2.08 8.52
CA ILE A 36 -6.08 -3.04 7.63
C ILE A 36 -5.64 -4.27 8.41
N SER A 37 -5.09 -4.09 9.62
CA SER A 37 -4.66 -5.21 10.45
C SER A 37 -5.83 -6.14 10.78
N SER A 38 -7.00 -5.58 11.06
CA SER A 38 -8.21 -6.36 11.32
C SER A 38 -8.63 -7.14 10.08
N LEU A 39 -8.64 -6.49 8.93
CA LEU A 39 -9.08 -7.12 7.67
C LEU A 39 -8.12 -8.22 7.20
N MET A 40 -6.83 -8.01 7.40
CA MET A 40 -5.80 -8.99 7.01
C MET A 40 -5.52 -10.01 8.09
N ASN A 41 -6.11 -9.85 9.27
CA ASN A 41 -5.93 -10.73 10.42
C ASN A 41 -4.47 -10.87 10.83
N VAL A 42 -3.78 -9.73 10.93
CA VAL A 42 -2.38 -9.64 11.38
C VAL A 42 -2.25 -8.52 12.39
N ALA A 43 -1.13 -8.48 13.10
CA ALA A 43 -0.86 -7.42 14.09
C ALA A 43 -0.68 -6.07 13.41
N ILE A 44 -1.02 -4.99 14.12
CA ILE A 44 -0.82 -3.63 13.62
C ILE A 44 0.64 -3.39 13.29
N THR A 45 1.56 -3.90 14.14
CA THR A 45 3.00 -3.77 13.91
C THR A 45 3.43 -4.39 12.59
N SER A 46 2.80 -5.50 12.19
CA SER A 46 3.07 -6.13 10.89
C SER A 46 2.68 -5.20 9.74
N ILE A 47 1.54 -4.52 9.87
CA ILE A 47 1.10 -3.56 8.85
C ILE A 47 2.06 -2.37 8.79
N GLU A 48 2.48 -1.87 9.95
CA GLU A 48 3.41 -0.75 10.00
C GLU A 48 4.76 -1.11 9.34
N GLN A 49 5.26 -2.32 9.60
CA GLN A 49 6.48 -2.82 8.95
C GLN A 49 6.29 -2.94 7.44
N SER A 50 5.16 -3.47 7.01
CA SER A 50 4.85 -3.61 5.58
C SER A 50 4.77 -2.25 4.90
N ARG A 51 4.16 -1.25 5.56
CA ARG A 51 4.11 0.12 5.04
C ARG A 51 5.51 0.70 4.90
N TYR A 52 6.37 0.48 5.88
CA TYR A 52 7.75 0.95 5.83
C TYR A 52 8.50 0.33 4.65
N ARG A 53 8.34 -0.97 4.44
CA ARG A 53 8.96 -1.67 3.31
C ARG A 53 8.44 -1.13 1.96
N LEU A 54 7.14 -0.87 1.87
CA LEU A 54 6.55 -0.28 0.67
C LEU A 54 7.14 1.09 0.37
N ARG A 55 7.29 1.94 1.39
CA ARG A 55 7.89 3.25 1.21
C ARG A 55 9.28 3.14 0.59
N LYS A 56 10.07 2.18 1.07
CA LYS A 56 11.40 1.93 0.54
C LYS A 56 11.35 1.40 -0.90
N LYS A 57 10.43 0.50 -1.15
CA LYS A 57 10.26 -0.10 -2.48
C LYS A 57 9.85 0.96 -3.50
N PHE A 58 9.02 1.92 -3.10
CA PHE A 58 8.59 3.03 -3.94
C PHE A 58 9.61 4.17 -3.96
N ASN A 59 10.66 4.08 -3.16
CA ASN A 59 11.71 5.10 -3.06
C ASN A 59 11.15 6.47 -2.69
N LEU A 60 10.23 6.51 -1.71
CA LEU A 60 9.60 7.76 -1.28
C LEU A 60 10.48 8.50 -0.28
N SER A 61 10.54 9.83 -0.41
CA SER A 61 11.21 10.68 0.57
C SER A 61 10.34 10.80 1.83
N LYS A 62 10.93 11.30 2.92
CA LYS A 62 10.24 11.44 4.21
C LYS A 62 9.00 12.32 4.13
N GLU A 63 9.00 13.28 3.23
CA GLU A 63 7.91 14.25 3.09
C GLU A 63 6.69 13.67 2.38
N VAL A 64 6.86 12.56 1.68
CA VAL A 64 5.76 11.95 0.91
C VAL A 64 5.02 10.95 1.78
N ASN A 65 3.72 11.20 1.98
CA ASN A 65 2.84 10.27 2.70
C ASN A 65 2.51 9.09 1.79
N LEU A 66 2.68 7.87 2.32
CA LEU A 66 2.45 6.65 1.54
C LEU A 66 1.01 6.55 1.02
N ALA A 67 0.03 6.80 1.88
CA ALA A 67 -1.37 6.74 1.47
C ALA A 67 -1.67 7.76 0.37
N ASN A 68 -1.13 8.97 0.49
CA ASN A 68 -1.31 9.99 -0.53
C ASN A 68 -0.68 9.57 -1.86
N TYR A 69 0.50 8.94 -1.79
CA TYR A 69 1.15 8.41 -2.99
C TYR A 69 0.27 7.39 -3.69
N ILE A 70 -0.29 6.45 -2.92
CA ILE A 70 -1.19 5.42 -3.46
C ILE A 70 -2.46 6.05 -4.02
N GLN A 71 -2.98 7.10 -3.38
CA GLN A 71 -4.17 7.80 -3.88
C GLN A 71 -3.95 8.42 -5.26
N SER A 72 -2.69 8.69 -5.63
CA SER A 72 -2.38 9.29 -6.93
C SER A 72 -2.55 8.30 -8.09
N PHE A 73 -2.65 7.03 -7.79
CA PHE A 73 -2.93 6.02 -8.81
C PHE A 73 -4.44 5.91 -9.03
#